data_1ab85076ab42f0ff5322be6f13ad2b0b
#
_entry.id   1ab85076ab42f0ff5322be6f13ad2b0b
#
_cell.length_a   1.000
_cell.length_b   1.000
_cell.length_c   1.000
_cell.angle_alpha   90.00
_cell.angle_beta   90.00
_cell.angle_gamma   90.00
#
_symmetry.space_group_name_H-M   'P 1'
#
loop_
_entity.id
_entity.type
_entity.pdbx_description
1 polymer ?
#
loop_
_entity_poly.entity_id
_entity_poly.type
_entity_poly.pdbx_seq_one_letter_code
_entity_poly.pdbx_strand_id
1 'polypeptide(L)'
;MSAATATVPTGHASRYLQQLCKHWQHNLAVEFTSDRGTVVFPRNVRGADWPGDARVTFDATAAALTVRIDASSAEHLEALKEVVARHLDRFAFREAPLAFDWRAPDDQGFRPNRA
;
A
#
# COMPACT_ATOMS: atom_id res chain seq x y z
N MET A 1 6.50 -10.40 11.73
CA MET A 1 5.61 -9.68 10.84
C MET A 1 5.92 -8.21 10.87
N SER A 2 5.87 -7.57 9.76
CA SER A 2 6.24 -6.16 9.63
C SER A 2 5.15 -5.38 8.91
N ALA A 3 4.92 -4.16 9.34
CA ALA A 3 3.88 -3.33 8.74
C ALA A 3 4.33 -1.87 8.65
N ALA A 4 3.76 -1.15 7.69
CA ALA A 4 4.00 0.26 7.53
C ALA A 4 2.79 0.91 6.90
N THR A 5 2.62 2.20 7.17
CA THR A 5 1.53 2.98 6.61
C THR A 5 2.09 4.28 6.05
N ALA A 6 1.55 4.72 4.94
CA ALA A 6 1.88 6.03 4.37
C ALA A 6 0.60 6.73 3.99
N THR A 7 0.54 8.02 4.27
CA THR A 7 -0.57 8.86 3.82
C THR A 7 -0.02 9.74 2.71
N VAL A 8 -0.51 9.53 1.49
CA VAL A 8 0.01 10.19 0.31
C VAL A 8 -0.93 11.31 -0.10
N PRO A 9 -0.51 12.56 -0.01
CA PRO A 9 -1.39 13.67 -0.39
C PRO A 9 -1.69 13.66 -1.89
N THR A 10 -2.95 13.65 -2.24
CA THR A 10 -3.39 13.75 -3.63
C THR A 10 -4.89 14.00 -3.67
N GLY A 11 -5.32 14.77 -4.64
CA GLY A 11 -6.75 15.00 -4.85
C GLY A 11 -7.40 13.91 -5.70
N HIS A 12 -6.63 12.90 -6.13
CA HIS A 12 -7.14 11.85 -7.01
C HIS A 12 -7.01 10.46 -6.41
N ALA A 13 -7.09 10.37 -5.09
CA ALA A 13 -6.85 9.12 -4.37
C ALA A 13 -7.75 7.99 -4.85
N SER A 14 -9.04 8.27 -5.01
CA SER A 14 -9.98 7.25 -5.46
C SER A 14 -9.64 6.72 -6.85
N ARG A 15 -9.29 7.62 -7.75
CA ARG A 15 -8.93 7.22 -9.10
C ARG A 15 -7.72 6.28 -9.10
N TYR A 16 -6.69 6.65 -8.35
CA TYR A 16 -5.46 5.83 -8.32
C TYR A 16 -5.69 4.49 -7.66
N LEU A 17 -6.49 4.47 -6.60
CA LEU A 17 -6.85 3.25 -5.92
C LEU A 17 -7.55 2.30 -6.90
N GLN A 18 -8.53 2.80 -7.62
CA GLN A 18 -9.29 1.97 -8.53
C GLN A 18 -8.45 1.48 -9.70
N GLN A 19 -7.59 2.32 -10.24
CA GLN A 19 -6.72 1.92 -11.34
C GLN A 19 -5.75 0.83 -10.90
N LEU A 20 -5.18 0.98 -9.73
CA LEU A 20 -4.22 0.02 -9.22
C LEU A 20 -4.90 -1.30 -8.89
N CYS A 21 -6.04 -1.26 -8.25
CA CYS A 21 -6.76 -2.48 -7.91
C CYS A 21 -7.23 -3.23 -9.17
N LYS A 22 -7.70 -2.50 -10.17
CA LYS A 22 -8.08 -3.12 -11.43
C LYS A 22 -6.89 -3.79 -12.11
N HIS A 23 -5.74 -3.16 -12.03
CA HIS A 23 -4.53 -3.72 -12.61
C HIS A 23 -4.13 -5.01 -11.90
N TRP A 24 -4.14 -5.00 -10.59
CA TRP A 24 -3.69 -6.16 -9.84
C TRP A 24 -4.69 -7.30 -9.78
N GLN A 25 -5.99 -7.02 -9.99
CA GLN A 25 -6.99 -8.10 -9.92
C GLN A 25 -6.81 -9.15 -11.02
N HIS A 26 -6.03 -8.85 -12.04
CA HIS A 26 -5.77 -9.83 -13.09
C HIS A 26 -4.94 -11.01 -12.58
N ASN A 27 -4.12 -10.79 -11.56
CA ASN A 27 -3.23 -11.82 -11.07
C ASN A 27 -3.28 -12.06 -9.57
N LEU A 28 -3.96 -11.20 -8.83
CA LEU A 28 -3.95 -11.26 -7.37
C LEU A 28 -5.38 -11.22 -6.85
N ALA A 29 -5.56 -11.61 -5.60
CA ALA A 29 -6.85 -11.51 -4.96
C ALA A 29 -7.06 -10.05 -4.55
N VAL A 30 -8.06 -9.40 -5.12
CA VAL A 30 -8.32 -8.00 -4.89
C VAL A 30 -9.80 -7.77 -4.64
N GLU A 31 -10.11 -6.97 -3.62
CA GLU A 31 -11.47 -6.49 -3.38
C GLU A 31 -11.39 -5.00 -3.23
N PHE A 32 -12.25 -4.26 -3.90
CA PHE A 32 -12.19 -2.80 -3.78
C PHE A 32 -13.51 -2.14 -4.13
N THR A 33 -13.65 -0.93 -3.58
CA THR A 33 -14.73 0.00 -3.91
C THR A 33 -14.06 1.29 -4.37
N SER A 34 -14.83 2.34 -4.51
CA SER A 34 -14.26 3.63 -4.95
C SER A 34 -13.35 4.25 -3.89
N ASP A 35 -13.49 3.87 -2.61
CA ASP A 35 -12.70 4.49 -1.56
C ASP A 35 -11.93 3.52 -0.69
N ARG A 36 -12.01 2.23 -0.92
CA ARG A 36 -11.25 1.24 -0.17
C ARG A 36 -10.81 0.09 -1.06
N GLY A 37 -9.66 -0.47 -0.77
CA GLY A 37 -9.20 -1.63 -1.52
C GLY A 37 -8.27 -2.48 -0.70
N THR A 38 -8.27 -3.79 -0.97
CA THR A 38 -7.39 -4.74 -0.30
C THR A 38 -6.81 -5.68 -1.36
N VAL A 39 -5.51 -5.87 -1.33
CA VAL A 39 -4.80 -6.73 -2.26
C VAL A 39 -3.96 -7.73 -1.46
N VAL A 40 -4.06 -9.01 -1.81
CA VAL A 40 -3.26 -10.04 -1.15
C VAL A 40 -2.14 -10.47 -2.11
N PHE A 41 -0.90 -10.41 -1.61
CA PHE A 41 0.26 -10.86 -2.36
C PHE A 41 0.69 -12.20 -1.78
N PRO A 42 0.55 -13.30 -2.55
CA PRO A 42 0.97 -14.61 -2.06
C PRO A 42 2.47 -14.64 -1.78
N ARG A 43 2.87 -15.46 -0.83
CA ARG A 43 4.27 -15.53 -0.43
C ARG A 43 5.21 -15.90 -1.60
N ASN A 44 4.69 -16.57 -2.59
CA ASN A 44 5.52 -17.01 -3.70
C ASN A 44 5.22 -16.28 -5.01
N VAL A 45 4.64 -15.10 -4.92
CA VAL A 45 4.29 -14.35 -6.12
C VAL A 45 5.56 -14.08 -6.94
N ARG A 46 5.47 -14.30 -8.23
CA ARG A 46 6.57 -14.08 -9.17
C ARG A 46 7.85 -14.84 -8.79
N GLY A 47 7.68 -16.02 -8.24
CA GLY A 47 8.84 -16.84 -7.91
C GLY A 47 9.53 -16.48 -6.62
N ALA A 48 8.96 -15.57 -5.85
CA ALA A 48 9.52 -15.21 -4.55
C ALA A 48 9.32 -16.34 -3.56
N ASP A 49 9.99 -16.24 -2.44
CA ASP A 49 9.87 -17.24 -1.38
C ASP A 49 9.88 -16.50 -0.04
N TRP A 50 8.80 -15.80 0.24
CA TRP A 50 8.67 -15.06 1.49
C TRP A 50 8.14 -15.97 2.60
N PRO A 51 8.33 -15.61 3.86
CA PRO A 51 7.83 -16.44 4.98
C PRO A 51 6.31 -16.60 4.98
N GLY A 52 5.59 -15.64 4.44
CA GLY A 52 4.13 -15.70 4.40
C GLY A 52 3.57 -14.72 3.41
N ASP A 53 2.25 -14.70 3.27
CA ASP A 53 1.57 -13.77 2.37
C ASP A 53 1.62 -12.36 2.94
N ALA A 54 1.38 -11.39 2.09
CA ALA A 54 1.29 -10.00 2.49
C ALA A 54 -0.04 -9.40 2.05
N ARG A 55 -0.44 -8.33 2.70
CA ARG A 55 -1.68 -7.64 2.37
C ARG A 55 -1.41 -6.15 2.27
N VAL A 56 -1.96 -5.53 1.24
CA VAL A 56 -1.88 -4.07 1.09
C VAL A 56 -3.30 -3.54 1.11
N THR A 57 -3.56 -2.55 1.95
CA THR A 57 -4.87 -1.94 2.10
C THR A 57 -4.79 -0.47 1.71
N PHE A 58 -5.78 -0.02 0.97
CA PHE A 58 -5.85 1.37 0.52
C PHE A 58 -7.13 2.02 1.03
N ASP A 59 -7.01 3.28 1.46
CA ASP A 59 -8.16 4.10 1.81
C ASP A 59 -8.02 5.44 1.12
N ALA A 60 -9.03 5.85 0.39
CA ALA A 60 -9.01 7.09 -0.36
C ALA A 60 -9.95 8.12 0.29
N THR A 61 -9.45 9.33 0.45
CA THR A 61 -10.27 10.46 0.85
C THR A 61 -10.14 11.53 -0.21
N ALA A 62 -10.81 12.65 -0.02
CA ALA A 62 -10.71 13.76 -0.98
C ALA A 62 -9.30 14.35 -1.02
N ALA A 63 -8.53 14.18 0.01
CA ALA A 63 -7.22 14.84 0.15
C ALA A 63 -6.03 13.90 0.12
N ALA A 64 -6.23 12.59 0.29
CA ALA A 64 -5.10 11.69 0.42
C ALA A 64 -5.46 10.24 0.12
N LEU A 65 -4.44 9.47 -0.21
CA LEU A 65 -4.53 8.03 -0.31
C LEU A 65 -3.69 7.45 0.82
N THR A 66 -4.31 6.69 1.69
CA THR A 66 -3.59 6.00 2.76
C THR A 66 -3.31 4.58 2.32
N VAL A 67 -2.07 4.15 2.48
CA VAL A 67 -1.63 2.82 2.08
C VAL A 67 -1.05 2.13 3.30
N ARG A 68 -1.54 0.93 3.60
CA ARG A 68 -0.97 0.13 4.68
C ARG A 68 -0.49 -1.19 4.10
N ILE A 69 0.71 -1.59 4.47
CA ILE A 69 1.28 -2.86 4.06
C ILE A 69 1.50 -3.71 5.31
N ASP A 70 0.99 -4.94 5.28
CA ASP A 70 1.25 -5.93 6.32
C ASP A 70 2.04 -7.05 5.64
N ALA A 71 3.31 -7.17 5.98
CA ALA A 71 4.22 -8.09 5.32
C ALA A 71 4.74 -9.15 6.27
N SER A 72 5.28 -10.23 5.72
CA SER A 72 5.72 -11.38 6.52
C SER A 72 7.09 -11.17 7.17
N SER A 73 7.87 -10.22 6.68
CA SER A 73 9.19 -9.93 7.23
C SER A 73 9.57 -8.49 6.90
N ALA A 74 10.65 -8.02 7.48
CA ALA A 74 11.14 -6.67 7.21
C ALA A 74 11.58 -6.52 5.74
N GLU A 75 12.24 -7.53 5.20
CA GLU A 75 12.66 -7.49 3.81
C GLU A 75 11.46 -7.51 2.87
N HIS A 76 10.46 -8.31 3.21
CA HIS A 76 9.23 -8.37 2.43
C HIS A 76 8.54 -7.00 2.41
N LEU A 77 8.53 -6.33 3.57
CA LEU A 77 7.94 -5.01 3.68
C LEU A 77 8.65 -4.00 2.77
N GLU A 78 9.99 -4.00 2.78
CA GLU A 78 10.74 -3.06 1.95
C GLU A 78 10.50 -3.32 0.47
N ALA A 79 10.43 -4.58 0.07
CA ALA A 79 10.15 -4.94 -1.31
C ALA A 79 8.77 -4.44 -1.74
N LEU A 80 7.77 -4.59 -0.87
CA LEU A 80 6.42 -4.15 -1.20
C LEU A 80 6.27 -2.64 -1.22
N LYS A 81 6.98 -1.93 -0.36
CA LYS A 81 6.99 -0.46 -0.41
C LYS A 81 7.39 0.01 -1.81
N GLU A 82 8.42 -0.63 -2.36
CA GLU A 82 8.89 -0.24 -3.68
C GLU A 82 7.91 -0.62 -4.78
N VAL A 83 7.32 -1.79 -4.67
CA VAL A 83 6.33 -2.24 -5.65
C VAL A 83 5.13 -1.30 -5.67
N VAL A 84 4.60 -0.96 -4.49
CA VAL A 84 3.44 -0.10 -4.39
C VAL A 84 3.76 1.30 -4.92
N ALA A 85 4.88 1.86 -4.48
CA ALA A 85 5.24 3.22 -4.88
C ALA A 85 5.44 3.31 -6.40
N ARG A 86 6.14 2.34 -6.97
CA ARG A 86 6.41 2.34 -8.40
C ARG A 86 5.13 2.23 -9.22
N HIS A 87 4.20 1.37 -8.78
CA HIS A 87 2.95 1.21 -9.50
C HIS A 87 2.06 2.44 -9.38
N LEU A 88 1.98 3.02 -8.18
CA LEU A 88 1.17 4.23 -8.01
C LEU A 88 1.73 5.39 -8.81
N ASP A 89 3.04 5.56 -8.83
CA ASP A 89 3.66 6.62 -9.62
C ASP A 89 3.36 6.46 -11.11
N ARG A 90 3.25 5.22 -11.56
CA ARG A 90 2.93 4.96 -12.96
C ARG A 90 1.53 5.43 -13.32
N PHE A 91 0.55 5.18 -12.45
CA PHE A 91 -0.80 5.65 -12.69
C PHE A 91 -0.96 7.14 -12.41
N ALA A 92 -0.19 7.65 -11.46
CA ALA A 92 -0.26 9.05 -11.08
C ALA A 92 0.82 9.88 -11.75
N PHE A 93 1.13 9.58 -13.00
CA PHE A 93 2.30 10.17 -13.66
C PHE A 93 2.30 11.70 -13.68
N ARG A 94 1.13 12.32 -13.57
CA ARG A 94 1.08 13.78 -13.57
C ARG A 94 1.48 14.38 -12.23
N GLU A 95 1.50 13.57 -11.18
CA GLU A 95 1.86 14.01 -9.85
C GLU A 95 3.14 13.34 -9.37
N ALA A 96 3.65 12.38 -10.12
CA ALA A 96 4.80 11.59 -9.67
C ALA A 96 6.06 12.45 -9.61
N PRO A 97 6.96 12.14 -8.68
CA PRO A 97 6.82 11.06 -7.73
C PRO A 97 5.91 11.45 -6.58
N LEU A 98 5.05 10.53 -6.18
CA LEU A 98 4.19 10.77 -5.03
C LEU A 98 5.02 10.70 -3.75
N ALA A 99 4.58 11.42 -2.75
CA ALA A 99 5.31 11.48 -1.48
C ALA A 99 4.85 10.34 -0.57
N PHE A 100 5.74 9.37 -0.35
CA PHE A 100 5.45 8.26 0.55
C PHE A 100 6.29 8.42 1.82
N ASP A 101 5.64 8.79 2.89
CA ASP A 101 6.30 8.93 4.18
C ASP A 101 5.90 7.70 5.00
N TRP A 102 6.62 6.62 4.82
CA TRP A 102 6.29 5.36 5.47
C TRP A 102 6.59 5.39 6.95
N ARG A 103 5.63 4.97 7.76
CA ARG A 103 5.77 4.94 9.20
C ARG A 103 5.28 3.62 9.74
N ALA A 104 5.81 3.21 10.88
CA ALA A 104 5.30 2.05 11.56
C ALA A 104 3.88 2.37 12.05
N PRO A 105 2.94 1.45 11.97
CA PRO A 105 1.57 1.73 12.39
C PRO A 105 1.48 2.21 13.84
N ASP A 106 2.35 1.74 14.70
CA ASP A 106 2.34 2.15 16.08
C ASP A 106 2.64 3.60 16.26
N ASP A 107 3.33 4.21 15.32
CA ASP A 107 3.69 5.61 15.41
C ASP A 107 2.53 6.50 15.12
N GLN A 108 1.41 5.95 14.68
CA GLN A 108 0.35 6.76 14.26
C GLN A 108 -0.67 6.97 15.25
N GLY A 109 -0.97 6.29 16.14
CA GLY A 109 -2.01 6.50 16.98
C GLY A 109 -1.64 6.66 18.31
N PHE A 110 -0.66 6.10 18.80
CA PHE A 110 -0.50 6.04 20.05
C PHE A 110 0.62 6.65 20.49
N ARG A 111 0.51 7.37 21.40
CA ARG A 111 1.48 8.01 21.84
C ARG A 111 1.51 7.93 23.20
N PRO A 112 1.76 7.10 23.83
CA PRO A 112 1.52 6.95 25.08
C PRO A 112 2.38 7.70 25.75
N ASN A 113 2.39 8.09 26.04
CA ASN A 113 2.97 8.62 26.73
C ASN A 113 4.24 8.44 26.79
N ARG A 114 4.59 8.06 26.12
CA ARG A 114 5.60 7.92 26.03
C ARG A 114 6.19 8.72 26.67
N ALA A 115 5.79 9.19 27.00
CA ALA A 115 6.29 10.11 27.58
C ALA A 115 7.26 10.01 28.09
#